data_a53b63cbb719d6f27aa5abec73ed1dd8
#
_entry.id   a53b63cbb719d6f27aa5abec73ed1dd8
#
_cell.length_a   1.000
_cell.length_b   1.000
_cell.length_c   1.000
_cell.angle_alpha   90.00
_cell.angle_beta   90.00
_cell.angle_gamma   90.00
#
_symmetry.space_group_name_H-M   'P 1'
#
loop_
_entity.id
_entity.type
_entity.pdbx_description
1 polymer ?
#
loop_
_entity_poly.entity_id
_entity_poly.type
_entity_poly.pdbx_seq_one_letter_code
_entity_poly.pdbx_strand_id
1 'polypeptide(L)'
;ERRLSPRHSVAAGVRFRHAPSGREFPGRCVNLSAGGLLMHVPAGVPAAPGQAVRLALGRVEHGELTALSEAQLEGRIVRVDRQALLSEGHLAVAVRFAP
;
A
#
# COMPACT_ATOMS: atom_id res chain seq x y z
N GLU A 1 0.50 -20.72 -14.20
CA GLU A 1 -0.35 -20.11 -13.19
C GLU A 1 -1.42 -19.24 -13.82
N ARG A 2 -2.60 -19.30 -13.27
CA ARG A 2 -3.74 -18.54 -13.73
C ARG A 2 -4.15 -17.52 -12.71
N ARG A 3 -4.37 -16.31 -13.15
CA ARG A 3 -4.89 -15.22 -12.33
C ARG A 3 -5.97 -14.50 -13.09
N LEU A 4 -7.07 -14.22 -12.41
CA LEU A 4 -8.14 -13.42 -13.00
C LEU A 4 -7.71 -11.97 -13.18
N SER A 5 -6.89 -11.48 -12.28
CA SER A 5 -6.31 -10.14 -12.38
C SER A 5 -4.79 -10.27 -12.44
N PRO A 6 -4.16 -9.83 -13.51
CA PRO A 6 -2.70 -9.85 -13.56
C PRO A 6 -2.10 -9.04 -12.42
N ARG A 7 -1.04 -9.56 -11.88
CA ARG A 7 -0.29 -8.91 -10.81
C ARG A 7 1.01 -8.37 -11.38
N HIS A 8 1.29 -7.12 -11.11
CA HIS A 8 2.50 -6.49 -11.58
C HIS A 8 3.40 -6.19 -10.40
N SER A 9 4.65 -6.63 -10.48
CA SER A 9 5.68 -6.21 -9.55
C SER A 9 6.09 -4.81 -9.94
N VAL A 10 5.80 -3.84 -9.08
CA VAL A 10 6.10 -2.45 -9.37
C VAL A 10 6.82 -1.81 -8.19
N ALA A 11 7.80 -0.98 -8.50
CA ALA A 11 8.44 -0.14 -7.51
C ALA A 11 7.78 1.24 -7.59
N ALA A 12 6.65 1.39 -6.94
CA ALA A 12 5.89 2.63 -6.95
C ALA A 12 5.74 3.17 -5.55
N GLY A 13 5.83 4.47 -5.41
CA GLY A 13 5.52 5.14 -4.15
C GLY A 13 4.02 5.14 -3.92
N VAL A 14 3.64 5.03 -2.68
CA VAL A 14 2.25 5.11 -2.24
C VAL A 14 2.20 6.16 -1.13
N ARG A 15 1.19 7.01 -1.21
CA ARG A 15 0.82 7.84 -0.08
C ARG A 15 -0.58 7.44 0.30
N PHE A 16 -0.78 7.04 1.54
CA PHE A 16 -2.09 6.61 1.98
C PHE A 16 -2.54 7.35 3.22
N ARG A 17 -3.83 7.63 3.27
CA ARG A 17 -4.48 8.19 4.43
C ARG A 17 -5.12 7.06 5.23
N HIS A 18 -4.71 6.94 6.46
CA HIS A 18 -5.25 5.97 7.41
C HIS A 18 -6.49 6.59 8.07
N ALA A 19 -7.68 6.10 7.69
CA ALA A 19 -8.91 6.74 8.12
C ALA A 19 -9.07 6.84 9.64
N PRO A 20 -8.76 5.79 10.43
CA PRO A 20 -8.95 5.90 11.88
C PRO A 20 -8.13 7.00 12.54
N SER A 21 -6.91 7.26 12.07
CA SER A 21 -6.06 8.29 12.65
C SER A 21 -6.17 9.63 11.92
N GLY A 22 -6.68 9.64 10.71
CA GLY A 22 -6.71 10.82 9.85
C GLY A 22 -5.35 11.24 9.33
N ARG A 23 -4.32 10.44 9.52
CA ARG A 23 -2.93 10.77 9.17
C ARG A 23 -2.56 10.12 7.85
N GLU A 24 -1.64 10.78 7.15
CA GLU A 24 -1.04 10.22 5.95
C GLU A 24 0.31 9.60 6.25
N PHE A 25 0.58 8.50 5.56
CA PHE A 25 1.84 7.79 5.69
C PHE A 25 2.38 7.44 4.32
N PRO A 26 3.70 7.40 4.16
CA PRO A 26 4.31 6.91 2.93
C PRO A 26 4.33 5.38 2.93
N GLY A 27 4.40 4.81 1.74
CA GLY A 27 4.57 3.38 1.56
C GLY A 27 5.19 3.08 0.21
N ARG A 28 5.47 1.82 -0.02
CA ARG A 28 5.96 1.33 -1.31
C ARG A 28 5.04 0.22 -1.78
N CYS A 29 4.50 0.39 -2.97
CA CYS A 29 3.73 -0.68 -3.61
C CYS A 29 4.70 -1.70 -4.19
N VAL A 30 4.56 -2.95 -3.78
CA VAL A 30 5.43 -4.04 -4.27
C VAL A 30 4.67 -5.00 -5.17
N ASN A 31 3.34 -4.92 -5.16
CA ASN A 31 2.52 -5.79 -5.98
C ASN A 31 1.16 -5.12 -6.18
N LEU A 32 0.69 -5.08 -7.42
CA LEU A 32 -0.55 -4.39 -7.77
C LEU A 32 -1.40 -5.26 -8.68
N SER A 33 -2.69 -5.33 -8.42
CA SER A 33 -3.66 -5.98 -9.29
C SER A 33 -4.92 -5.13 -9.35
N ALA A 34 -5.87 -5.55 -10.19
CA ALA A 34 -7.14 -4.82 -10.30
C ALA A 34 -7.92 -4.81 -8.97
N GLY A 35 -7.77 -5.83 -8.14
CA GLY A 35 -8.53 -5.97 -6.90
C GLY A 35 -7.86 -5.39 -5.67
N GLY A 36 -6.58 -5.06 -5.73
CA GLY A 36 -5.87 -4.55 -4.56
C GLY A 36 -4.38 -4.43 -4.75
N LEU A 37 -3.69 -4.16 -3.67
CA LEU A 37 -2.24 -4.06 -3.69
C LEU A 37 -1.63 -4.61 -2.41
N LEU A 38 -0.34 -4.90 -2.50
CA LEU A 38 0.52 -5.18 -1.36
C LEU A 38 1.50 -4.03 -1.26
N MET A 39 1.63 -3.44 -0.08
CA MET A 39 2.57 -2.35 0.14
C MET A 39 3.40 -2.60 1.39
N HIS A 40 4.61 -2.06 1.38
CA HIS A 40 5.45 -2.01 2.57
C HIS A 40 5.34 -0.62 3.16
N VAL A 41 5.10 -0.56 4.46
CA VAL A 41 4.92 0.69 5.19
C VAL A 41 5.86 0.72 6.40
N PRO A 42 6.20 1.91 6.91
CA PRO A 42 7.05 2.00 8.10
C PRO A 42 6.45 1.28 9.30
N ALA A 43 7.33 0.79 10.16
CA ALA A 43 6.95 -0.01 11.33
C ALA A 43 5.98 0.71 12.27
N GLY A 44 6.06 2.04 12.35
CA GLY A 44 5.23 2.82 13.27
C GLY A 44 3.81 3.10 12.77
N VAL A 45 3.45 2.65 11.58
CA VAL A 45 2.10 2.86 11.05
C VAL A 45 1.11 1.98 11.80
N PRO A 46 0.01 2.56 12.32
CA PRO A 46 -0.97 1.79 13.10
C PRO A 46 -1.96 1.02 12.22
N ALA A 47 -1.43 0.22 11.29
CA ALA A 47 -2.24 -0.54 10.35
C ALA A 47 -2.80 -1.81 10.99
N ALA A 48 -4.07 -2.08 10.74
CA ALA A 48 -4.72 -3.30 11.20
C ALA A 48 -5.80 -3.73 10.20
N PRO A 49 -6.10 -5.04 10.12
CA PRO A 49 -7.16 -5.50 9.23
C PRO A 49 -8.50 -4.84 9.55
N GLY A 50 -9.27 -4.58 8.51
CA GLY A 50 -10.58 -3.95 8.62
C GLY A 50 -10.57 -2.45 8.52
N GLN A 51 -9.42 -1.80 8.57
CA GLN A 51 -9.34 -0.35 8.52
C GLN A 51 -9.46 0.17 7.09
N ALA A 52 -10.17 1.27 6.94
CA ALA A 52 -10.30 1.94 5.66
C ALA A 52 -9.07 2.80 5.38
N VAL A 53 -8.66 2.83 4.12
CA VAL A 53 -7.53 3.64 3.67
C VAL A 53 -7.87 4.29 2.33
N ARG A 54 -7.24 5.42 2.07
CA ARG A 54 -7.31 6.09 0.79
C ARG A 54 -5.88 6.20 0.25
N LEU A 55 -5.69 5.78 -0.98
CA LEU A 55 -4.38 5.58 -1.56
C LEU A 55 -4.16 6.49 -2.76
N ALA A 56 -2.98 7.05 -2.88
CA ALA A 56 -2.51 7.71 -4.08
C ALA A 56 -1.22 7.01 -4.51
N LEU A 57 -1.19 6.53 -5.75
CA LEU A 57 -0.02 5.88 -6.31
C LEU A 57 0.82 6.90 -7.03
N GLY A 58 2.13 6.79 -6.90
CA GLY A 58 3.06 7.70 -7.53
C GLY A 58 4.18 6.97 -8.23
N ARG A 59 4.97 7.73 -8.99
CA ARG A 59 6.15 7.24 -9.64
C ARG A 59 7.37 7.51 -8.77
N VAL A 60 8.23 6.52 -8.66
CA VAL A 60 9.49 6.66 -7.94
C VAL A 60 10.62 6.71 -8.95
N GLU A 61 11.39 7.80 -8.94
CA GLU A 61 12.60 7.94 -9.75
C GLU A 61 13.75 8.31 -8.84
N HIS A 62 14.87 7.62 -8.99
CA HIS A 62 16.06 7.86 -8.17
C HIS A 62 15.77 7.82 -6.66
N GLY A 63 14.84 6.95 -6.26
CA GLY A 63 14.48 6.80 -4.86
C GLY A 63 13.52 7.85 -4.33
N GLU A 64 13.08 8.79 -5.14
CA GLU A 64 12.16 9.84 -4.73
C GLU A 64 10.83 9.73 -5.44
N LEU A 65 9.78 10.09 -4.74
CA LEU A 65 8.44 10.16 -5.30
C LEU A 65 8.32 11.43 -6.13
N THR A 66 8.20 11.29 -7.45
CA THR A 66 8.22 12.44 -8.37
C THR A 66 6.84 12.93 -8.77
N ALA A 67 5.84 12.05 -8.73
CA ALA A 67 4.48 12.43 -9.11
C ALA A 67 3.49 11.49 -8.46
N LEU A 68 2.35 12.02 -8.05
CA LEU A 68 1.23 11.23 -7.56
C LEU A 68 0.12 11.26 -8.60
N SER A 69 -0.57 10.14 -8.73
CA SER A 69 -1.79 10.10 -9.51
C SER A 69 -2.83 11.00 -8.86
N GLU A 70 -3.59 11.74 -9.67
CA GLU A 70 -4.71 12.51 -9.17
C GLU A 70 -5.85 11.62 -8.69
N ALA A 71 -5.94 10.42 -9.26
CA ALA A 71 -6.95 9.46 -8.86
C ALA A 71 -6.58 8.85 -7.51
N GLN A 72 -7.50 8.90 -6.59
CA GLN A 72 -7.35 8.25 -5.30
C GLN A 72 -8.13 6.95 -5.30
N LEU A 73 -7.53 5.92 -4.74
CA LEU A 73 -8.14 4.61 -4.61
C LEU A 73 -8.59 4.43 -3.17
N GLU A 74 -9.81 4.01 -2.99
CA GLU A 74 -10.31 3.66 -1.67
C GLU A 74 -10.21 2.17 -1.47
N GLY A 75 -9.84 1.76 -0.28
CA GLY A 75 -9.69 0.35 0.01
C GLY A 75 -9.78 0.06 1.49
N ARG A 76 -9.61 -1.21 1.80
CA ARG A 76 -9.64 -1.70 3.18
C ARG A 76 -8.48 -2.64 3.39
N ILE A 77 -7.79 -2.48 4.51
CA ILE A 77 -6.72 -3.37 4.89
C ILE A 77 -7.32 -4.73 5.20
N VAL A 78 -6.83 -5.78 4.54
CA VAL A 78 -7.31 -7.14 4.76
C VAL A 78 -6.29 -7.99 5.50
N ARG A 79 -5.02 -7.60 5.48
CA ARG A 79 -3.97 -8.36 6.18
C ARG A 79 -2.79 -7.45 6.49
N VAL A 80 -2.19 -7.65 7.64
CA VAL A 80 -0.94 -7.00 8.04
C VAL A 80 0.03 -8.09 8.44
N ASP A 81 1.18 -8.16 7.76
CA ASP A 81 2.22 -9.12 8.05
C ASP A 81 3.39 -8.40 8.70
N ARG A 82 3.76 -8.86 9.88
CA ARG A 82 4.83 -8.28 10.69
C ARG A 82 6.12 -9.09 10.67
N GLN A 83 6.21 -10.12 9.83
CA GLN A 83 7.38 -10.99 9.81
C GLN A 83 8.65 -10.23 9.45
N ALA A 84 8.55 -9.26 8.56
CA ALA A 84 9.70 -8.47 8.13
C ALA A 84 10.06 -7.33 9.10
N LEU A 85 9.29 -7.17 10.19
CA LEU A 85 9.47 -6.04 11.09
C LEU A 85 10.83 -6.03 11.77
N LEU A 86 11.27 -7.20 12.25
CA LEU A 86 12.53 -7.29 12.97
C LEU A 86 13.74 -7.25 12.05
N SER A 87 13.63 -7.79 10.82
CA SER A 87 14.76 -7.88 9.91
C SER A 87 14.85 -6.68 8.96
N GLU A 88 13.73 -6.09 8.58
CA GLU A 88 13.70 -5.07 7.53
C GLU A 88 13.04 -3.75 8.00
N GLY A 89 12.42 -3.74 9.17
CA GLY A 89 11.88 -2.53 9.75
C GLY A 89 10.58 -2.03 9.12
N HIS A 90 9.87 -2.88 8.40
CA HIS A 90 8.60 -2.48 7.79
C HIS A 90 7.52 -3.54 7.97
N LEU A 91 6.28 -3.13 7.75
CA LEU A 91 5.12 -4.01 7.72
C LEU A 91 4.72 -4.24 6.27
N ALA A 92 4.26 -5.45 5.96
CA ALA A 92 3.62 -5.74 4.68
C ALA A 92 2.11 -5.65 4.87
N VAL A 93 1.46 -4.79 4.13
CA VAL A 93 0.04 -4.49 4.26
C VAL A 93 -0.67 -4.81 2.96
N ALA A 94 -1.64 -5.71 3.02
CA ALA A 94 -2.47 -6.06 1.87
C ALA A 94 -3.77 -5.26 1.93
N VAL A 95 -4.09 -4.59 0.84
CA VAL A 95 -5.27 -3.73 0.72
C VAL A 95 -6.15 -4.27 -0.40
N ARG A 96 -7.43 -4.41 -0.14
CA ARG A 96 -8.44 -4.70 -1.16
C ARG A 96 -9.10 -3.40 -1.54
N PHE A 97 -9.15 -3.10 -2.84
CA PHE A 97 -9.81 -1.90 -3.31
C PHE A 97 -11.32 -2.01 -3.13
N ALA A 98 -11.94 -0.88 -2.83
CA ALA A 98 -13.40 -0.79 -2.80
C ALA A 98 -13.96 -0.97 -4.22
N PRO A 99 -15.11 -1.65 -4.35
CA PRO A 99 -15.75 -1.84 -5.65
C PRO A 99 -16.22 -0.51 -6.25
#